data_5a2339b0a96023539ff8e98a413ce851
#
_entry.id   5a2339b0a96023539ff8e98a413ce851
#
_cell.length_a   1.000
_cell.length_b   1.000
_cell.length_c   1.000
_cell.angle_alpha   90.00
_cell.angle_beta   90.00
_cell.angle_gamma   90.00
#
_symmetry.space_group_name_H-M   'P 1'
#
loop_
_entity.id
_entity.type
_entity.pdbx_description
1 polymer ?
#
loop_
_entity_poly.entity_id
_entity_poly.type
_entity_poly.pdbx_seq_one_letter_code
_entity_poly.pdbx_strand_id
1 'polypeptide(L)'
;MKKIIIIGNSGSGKSTLANELSGKHSLVQLDLDSLAWQNTVPPQRKALAESAKAIGLFTDANENWVIEGCYADLISLVISSATQLIFVNPSVETCIDNCKRRPWEPHKYKSKEEQDNNLPMLIEWVKQYSERDDEFSLTAHQKLFDRFNGDKIEYKSNERFGN
;
A
#
# COMPACT_ATOMS: atom_id res chain seq x y z
N MET A 1 -14.55 -14.88 -7.65
CA MET A 1 -14.19 -13.84 -6.65
C MET A 1 -12.77 -13.36 -6.88
N LYS A 2 -12.57 -12.05 -6.92
CA LYS A 2 -11.24 -11.45 -6.98
C LYS A 2 -10.96 -10.72 -5.68
N LYS A 3 -9.94 -11.15 -4.97
CA LYS A 3 -9.50 -10.57 -3.69
C LYS A 3 -8.01 -10.30 -3.80
N ILE A 4 -7.66 -9.08 -4.18
CA ILE A 4 -6.31 -8.69 -4.57
C ILE A 4 -5.65 -7.87 -3.47
N ILE A 5 -4.42 -8.23 -3.11
CA ILE A 5 -3.57 -7.41 -2.23
C ILE A 5 -2.42 -6.85 -3.06
N ILE A 6 -2.15 -5.55 -2.88
CA ILE A 6 -1.01 -4.87 -3.50
C ILE A 6 -0.10 -4.34 -2.41
N ILE A 7 1.15 -4.80 -2.40
CA ILE A 7 2.17 -4.36 -1.45
C ILE A 7 3.31 -3.65 -2.18
N GLY A 8 4.05 -2.86 -1.45
CA GLY A 8 5.24 -2.16 -1.95
C GLY A 8 5.58 -0.94 -1.12
N ASN A 9 6.71 -0.31 -1.47
CA ASN A 9 7.17 0.91 -0.83
C ASN A 9 6.19 2.07 -1.05
N SER A 10 6.27 3.09 -0.21
CA SER A 10 5.61 4.36 -0.48
C SER A 10 6.13 4.94 -1.81
N GLY A 11 5.24 5.45 -2.63
CA GLY A 11 5.59 5.96 -3.95
C GLY A 11 5.80 4.90 -5.03
N SER A 12 5.58 3.63 -4.74
CA SER A 12 5.81 2.56 -5.72
C SER A 12 4.76 2.48 -6.84
N GLY A 13 3.60 3.14 -6.68
CA GLY A 13 2.53 3.09 -7.66
C GLY A 13 1.36 2.17 -7.29
N LYS A 14 1.28 1.75 -6.03
CA LYS A 14 0.22 0.86 -5.54
C LYS A 14 -1.18 1.41 -5.76
N SER A 15 -1.40 2.66 -5.38
CA SER A 15 -2.73 3.30 -5.49
C SER A 15 -3.17 3.44 -6.94
N THR A 16 -2.23 3.77 -7.83
CA THR A 16 -2.51 3.84 -9.28
C THR A 16 -2.95 2.48 -9.82
N LEU A 17 -2.21 1.43 -9.46
CA LEU A 17 -2.56 0.07 -9.88
C LEU A 17 -3.89 -0.37 -9.28
N ALA A 18 -4.14 -0.06 -8.01
CA ALA A 18 -5.41 -0.38 -7.36
C ALA A 18 -6.59 0.28 -8.07
N ASN A 19 -6.45 1.55 -8.46
CA ASN A 19 -7.47 2.26 -9.23
C ASN A 19 -7.73 1.62 -10.59
N GLU A 20 -6.66 1.23 -11.30
CA GLU A 20 -6.79 0.55 -12.60
C GLU A 20 -7.54 -0.78 -12.46
N LEU A 21 -7.16 -1.60 -11.49
CA LEU A 21 -7.77 -2.90 -11.26
C LEU A 21 -9.23 -2.77 -10.78
N SER A 22 -9.49 -1.79 -9.92
CA SER A 22 -10.84 -1.49 -9.44
C SER A 22 -11.76 -1.15 -10.60
N GLY A 23 -11.32 -0.27 -11.50
CA GLY A 23 -12.10 0.08 -12.69
C GLY A 23 -12.28 -1.08 -13.66
N LYS A 24 -11.23 -1.85 -13.90
CA LYS A 24 -11.25 -2.96 -14.86
C LYS A 24 -12.11 -4.14 -14.39
N HIS A 25 -12.12 -4.43 -13.11
CA HIS A 25 -12.76 -5.62 -12.54
C HIS A 25 -13.90 -5.33 -11.57
N SER A 26 -14.31 -4.08 -11.45
CA SER A 26 -15.38 -3.66 -10.52
C SER A 26 -15.10 -4.08 -9.08
N LEU A 27 -13.88 -3.82 -8.62
CA LEU A 27 -13.45 -4.14 -7.25
C LEU A 27 -13.69 -2.95 -6.32
N VAL A 28 -14.07 -3.22 -5.09
CA VAL A 28 -14.09 -2.18 -4.05
C VAL A 28 -12.68 -2.03 -3.50
N GLN A 29 -12.21 -0.79 -3.40
CA GLN A 29 -10.83 -0.49 -3.03
C GLN A 29 -10.72 -0.05 -1.59
N LEU A 30 -9.70 -0.55 -0.89
CA LEU A 30 -9.29 -0.10 0.43
C LEU A 30 -7.82 0.32 0.41
N ASP A 31 -7.57 1.59 0.71
CA ASP A 31 -6.23 2.12 0.99
C ASP A 31 -5.99 1.98 2.49
N LEU A 32 -4.99 1.19 2.88
CA LEU A 32 -4.68 0.95 4.29
C LEU A 32 -4.22 2.21 5.02
N ASP A 33 -3.74 3.24 4.32
CA ASP A 33 -3.45 4.53 4.94
C ASP A 33 -4.67 5.12 5.63
N SER A 34 -5.86 4.84 5.12
CA SER A 34 -7.11 5.39 5.66
C SER A 34 -7.49 4.87 7.04
N LEU A 35 -6.88 3.76 7.48
CA LEU A 35 -7.24 3.12 8.76
C LEU A 35 -6.04 2.75 9.64
N ALA A 36 -4.84 3.11 9.24
CA ALA A 36 -3.63 2.73 9.96
C ALA A 36 -3.21 3.73 11.06
N TRP A 37 -3.66 4.97 10.97
CA TRP A 37 -3.16 6.08 11.78
C TRP A 37 -4.24 6.72 12.64
N GLN A 38 -3.86 7.11 13.87
CA GLN A 38 -4.68 7.94 14.72
C GLN A 38 -4.61 9.40 14.25
N ASN A 39 -5.69 10.15 14.48
CA ASN A 39 -5.74 11.58 14.18
C ASN A 39 -5.06 12.38 15.29
N THR A 40 -3.76 12.20 15.45
CA THR A 40 -2.92 12.86 16.47
C THR A 40 -1.75 13.60 15.81
N VAL A 41 -1.10 14.49 16.54
CA VAL A 41 0.09 15.24 16.10
C VAL A 41 1.21 15.00 17.10
N PRO A 42 2.29 14.26 16.72
CA PRO A 42 2.51 13.55 15.45
C PRO A 42 1.57 12.35 15.29
N PRO A 43 1.33 11.91 14.05
CA PRO A 43 0.49 10.74 13.82
C PRO A 43 1.08 9.49 14.47
N GLN A 44 0.23 8.70 15.11
CA GLN A 44 0.59 7.42 15.73
C GLN A 44 -0.20 6.29 15.09
N ARG A 45 0.42 5.11 14.99
CA ARG A 45 -0.27 3.92 14.50
C ARG A 45 -1.44 3.56 15.42
N LYS A 46 -2.57 3.22 14.82
CA LYS A 46 -3.69 2.64 15.57
C LYS A 46 -3.29 1.30 16.15
N ALA A 47 -3.93 0.90 17.26
CA ALA A 47 -3.78 -0.45 17.77
C ALA A 47 -4.15 -1.47 16.67
N LEU A 48 -3.36 -2.54 16.56
CA LEU A 48 -3.56 -3.54 15.52
C LEU A 48 -4.98 -4.12 15.53
N ALA A 49 -5.56 -4.30 16.71
CA ALA A 49 -6.93 -4.79 16.86
C ALA A 49 -7.99 -3.86 16.25
N GLU A 50 -7.80 -2.54 16.32
CA GLU A 50 -8.71 -1.57 15.70
C GLU A 50 -8.67 -1.67 14.17
N SER A 51 -7.47 -1.71 13.62
CA SER A 51 -7.26 -1.86 12.18
C SER A 51 -7.78 -3.21 11.69
N ALA A 52 -7.55 -4.28 12.45
CA ALA A 52 -8.06 -5.62 12.14
C ALA A 52 -9.58 -5.63 12.03
N LYS A 53 -10.26 -4.96 12.97
CA LYS A 53 -11.72 -4.85 12.95
C LYS A 53 -12.21 -4.12 11.70
N ALA A 54 -11.57 -3.01 11.34
CA ALA A 54 -11.95 -2.23 10.16
C ALA A 54 -11.73 -3.04 8.87
N ILE A 55 -10.62 -3.76 8.77
CA ILE A 55 -10.32 -4.63 7.61
C ILE A 55 -11.38 -5.76 7.53
N GLY A 56 -11.70 -6.37 8.65
CA GLY A 56 -12.71 -7.43 8.71
C GLY A 56 -14.08 -6.96 8.23
N LEU A 57 -14.53 -5.78 8.69
CA LEU A 57 -15.79 -5.19 8.24
C LEU A 57 -15.78 -4.94 6.72
N PHE A 58 -14.66 -4.47 6.18
CA PHE A 58 -14.52 -4.23 4.75
C PHE A 58 -14.60 -5.53 3.95
N THR A 59 -13.87 -6.56 4.35
CA THR A 59 -13.83 -7.84 3.63
C THR A 59 -15.14 -8.61 3.76
N ASP A 60 -15.83 -8.49 4.88
CA ASP A 60 -17.14 -9.13 5.08
C ASP A 60 -18.23 -8.48 4.23
N ALA A 61 -18.10 -7.19 3.97
CA ALA A 61 -19.08 -6.44 3.18
C ALA A 61 -18.87 -6.58 1.66
N ASN A 62 -17.73 -7.08 1.21
CA ASN A 62 -17.35 -7.07 -0.20
C ASN A 62 -16.77 -8.41 -0.64
N GLU A 63 -17.36 -9.00 -1.67
CA GLU A 63 -16.87 -10.27 -2.24
C GLU A 63 -15.65 -10.07 -3.17
N ASN A 64 -15.59 -8.92 -3.82
CA ASN A 64 -14.54 -8.58 -4.77
C ASN A 64 -13.89 -7.27 -4.33
N TRP A 65 -12.60 -7.34 -4.01
CA TRP A 65 -11.91 -6.19 -3.45
C TRP A 65 -10.43 -6.13 -3.84
N VAL A 66 -9.88 -4.94 -3.74
CA VAL A 66 -8.43 -4.70 -3.78
C VAL A 66 -8.02 -3.89 -2.55
N ILE A 67 -7.07 -4.41 -1.81
CA ILE A 67 -6.48 -3.77 -0.62
C ILE A 67 -5.05 -3.44 -0.95
N GLU A 68 -4.63 -2.20 -0.71
CA GLU A 68 -3.26 -1.78 -0.99
C GLU A 68 -2.63 -1.06 0.20
N GLY A 69 -1.32 -1.22 0.37
CA GLY A 69 -0.56 -0.52 1.38
C GLY A 69 0.83 -1.07 1.59
N CYS A 70 1.59 -0.34 2.40
CA CYS A 70 2.96 -0.72 2.77
C CYS A 70 3.06 -1.41 4.14
N TYR A 71 1.94 -1.71 4.77
CA TYR A 71 1.84 -2.20 6.15
C TYR A 71 1.83 -3.73 6.18
N ALA A 72 3.00 -4.36 6.29
CA ALA A 72 3.08 -5.82 6.31
C ALA A 72 2.31 -6.44 7.47
N ASP A 73 2.25 -5.76 8.62
CA ASP A 73 1.49 -6.23 9.77
C ASP A 73 -0.02 -6.26 9.50
N LEU A 74 -0.57 -5.23 8.87
CA LEU A 74 -1.99 -5.19 8.49
C LEU A 74 -2.31 -6.19 7.37
N ILE A 75 -1.44 -6.30 6.39
CA ILE A 75 -1.60 -7.24 5.28
C ILE A 75 -1.59 -8.68 5.80
N SER A 76 -0.76 -8.99 6.78
CA SER A 76 -0.72 -10.31 7.41
C SER A 76 -2.06 -10.73 8.01
N LEU A 77 -2.90 -9.78 8.40
CA LEU A 77 -4.23 -10.06 8.96
C LEU A 77 -5.24 -10.54 7.92
N VAL A 78 -5.02 -10.21 6.65
CA VAL A 78 -6.00 -10.44 5.59
C VAL A 78 -5.46 -11.29 4.43
N ILE A 79 -4.17 -11.56 4.40
CA ILE A 79 -3.51 -12.23 3.28
C ILE A 79 -4.05 -13.63 3.01
N SER A 80 -4.51 -14.34 4.04
CA SER A 80 -5.08 -15.68 3.87
C SER A 80 -6.40 -15.67 3.10
N SER A 81 -7.08 -14.53 3.04
CA SER A 81 -8.33 -14.37 2.28
C SER A 81 -8.09 -13.95 0.84
N ALA A 82 -6.87 -13.58 0.47
CA ALA A 82 -6.57 -13.06 -0.85
C ALA A 82 -6.47 -14.20 -1.89
N THR A 83 -6.91 -13.90 -3.11
CA THR A 83 -6.75 -14.80 -4.26
C THR A 83 -5.52 -14.46 -5.08
N GLN A 84 -5.00 -13.22 -4.94
CA GLN A 84 -3.82 -12.77 -5.67
C GLN A 84 -3.03 -11.77 -4.83
N LEU A 85 -1.71 -11.85 -4.91
CA LEU A 85 -0.78 -10.88 -4.30
C LEU A 85 0.07 -10.25 -5.38
N ILE A 86 0.09 -8.92 -5.41
CA ILE A 86 0.91 -8.12 -6.33
C ILE A 86 1.94 -7.34 -5.52
N PHE A 87 3.20 -7.53 -5.84
CA PHE A 87 4.30 -6.77 -5.25
C PHE A 87 4.79 -5.74 -6.26
N VAL A 88 4.52 -4.45 -5.98
CA VAL A 88 4.98 -3.35 -6.83
C VAL A 88 6.31 -2.88 -6.27
N ASN A 89 7.40 -3.25 -6.94
CA ASN A 89 8.77 -3.09 -6.45
C ASN A 89 9.69 -2.43 -7.47
N PRO A 90 9.37 -1.19 -7.93
CA PRO A 90 10.30 -0.44 -8.75
C PRO A 90 11.48 0.05 -7.92
N SER A 91 12.51 0.62 -8.56
CA SER A 91 13.65 1.17 -7.85
C SER A 91 13.26 2.25 -6.84
N VAL A 92 14.10 2.46 -5.84
CA VAL A 92 13.90 3.53 -4.85
C VAL A 92 13.85 4.89 -5.55
N GLU A 93 14.68 5.10 -6.57
CA GLU A 93 14.69 6.34 -7.38
C GLU A 93 13.33 6.57 -8.04
N THR A 94 12.73 5.54 -8.60
CA THR A 94 11.38 5.63 -9.17
C THR A 94 10.35 6.00 -8.12
N CYS A 95 10.43 5.40 -6.94
CA CYS A 95 9.53 5.73 -5.82
C CYS A 95 9.65 7.20 -5.41
N ILE A 96 10.89 7.72 -5.34
CA ILE A 96 11.16 9.11 -5.01
C ILE A 96 10.56 10.02 -6.09
N ASP A 97 10.80 9.73 -7.36
CA ASP A 97 10.24 10.51 -8.47
C ASP A 97 8.72 10.52 -8.44
N ASN A 98 8.10 9.38 -8.16
CA ASN A 98 6.65 9.28 -8.04
C ASN A 98 6.13 10.14 -6.88
N CYS A 99 6.82 10.16 -5.74
CA CYS A 99 6.47 11.02 -4.61
C CYS A 99 6.52 12.49 -4.98
N LYS A 100 7.55 12.91 -5.71
CA LYS A 100 7.73 14.31 -6.16
C LYS A 100 6.65 14.75 -7.14
N ARG A 101 6.15 13.83 -7.98
CA ARG A 101 5.13 14.13 -9.00
C ARG A 101 3.71 13.97 -8.51
N ARG A 102 3.53 13.50 -7.28
CA ARG A 102 2.21 13.22 -6.73
C ARG A 102 1.39 14.50 -6.62
N PRO A 103 0.15 14.55 -7.15
CA PRO A 103 -0.72 15.68 -6.95
C PRO A 103 -1.11 15.81 -5.48
N TRP A 104 -1.64 16.97 -5.10
CA TRP A 104 -2.15 17.14 -3.74
C TRP A 104 -3.23 16.10 -3.43
N GLU A 105 -3.10 15.46 -2.27
CA GLU A 105 -4.00 14.42 -1.78
C GLU A 105 -4.83 14.99 -0.61
N PRO A 106 -6.03 15.57 -0.88
CA PRO A 106 -6.84 16.22 0.17
C PRO A 106 -7.24 15.31 1.31
N HIS A 107 -7.31 13.99 1.05
CA HIS A 107 -7.65 13.00 2.07
C HIS A 107 -6.50 12.71 3.04
N LYS A 108 -5.27 13.12 2.71
CA LYS A 108 -4.08 12.91 3.54
C LYS A 108 -3.51 14.20 4.13
N TYR A 109 -3.61 15.31 3.40
CA TYR A 109 -3.03 16.59 3.79
C TYR A 109 -4.05 17.71 3.63
N LYS A 110 -4.08 18.64 4.58
CA LYS A 110 -5.02 19.76 4.59
C LYS A 110 -4.81 20.73 3.43
N SER A 111 -3.56 20.82 2.93
CA SER A 111 -3.20 21.70 1.83
C SER A 111 -2.04 21.10 1.03
N LYS A 112 -1.87 21.60 -0.19
CA LYS A 112 -0.69 21.25 -1.01
C LYS A 112 0.60 21.68 -0.32
N GLU A 113 0.59 22.85 0.35
CA GLU A 113 1.76 23.35 1.09
C GLU A 113 2.17 22.38 2.20
N GLU A 114 1.20 21.87 2.96
CA GLU A 114 1.48 20.89 4.01
C GLU A 114 2.09 19.61 3.44
N GLN A 115 1.56 19.13 2.32
CA GLN A 115 2.10 17.97 1.60
C GLN A 115 3.53 18.25 1.13
N ASP A 116 3.79 19.40 0.51
CA ASP A 116 5.10 19.77 0.01
C ASP A 116 6.11 19.90 1.15
N ASN A 117 5.70 20.43 2.31
CA ASN A 117 6.54 20.55 3.49
C ASN A 117 6.92 19.17 4.08
N ASN A 118 6.06 18.17 3.94
CA ASN A 118 6.33 16.81 4.39
C ASN A 118 7.20 16.01 3.41
N LEU A 119 7.31 16.45 2.16
CA LEU A 119 7.98 15.69 1.11
C LEU A 119 9.44 15.33 1.40
N PRO A 120 10.30 16.24 1.93
CA PRO A 120 11.68 15.86 2.24
C PRO A 120 11.78 14.72 3.24
N MET A 121 10.95 14.72 4.28
CA MET A 121 10.91 13.64 5.27
C MET A 121 10.44 12.32 4.65
N LEU A 122 9.43 12.38 3.80
CA LEU A 122 8.92 11.21 3.07
C LEU A 122 10.01 10.61 2.17
N ILE A 123 10.76 11.44 1.44
CA ILE A 123 11.84 10.98 0.57
C ILE A 123 12.92 10.27 1.38
N GLU A 124 13.34 10.83 2.52
CA GLU A 124 14.32 10.16 3.39
C GLU A 124 13.80 8.82 3.92
N TRP A 125 12.53 8.77 4.24
CA TRP A 125 11.90 7.53 4.69
C TRP A 125 11.85 6.48 3.57
N VAL A 126 11.51 6.88 2.36
CA VAL A 126 11.47 5.99 1.17
C VAL A 126 12.85 5.43 0.86
N LYS A 127 13.92 6.23 1.00
CA LYS A 127 15.31 5.80 0.77
C LYS A 127 15.74 4.65 1.69
N GLN A 128 15.15 4.53 2.86
CA GLN A 128 15.51 3.51 3.85
C GLN A 128 14.85 2.16 3.62
N TYR A 129 14.09 2.01 2.55
CA TYR A 129 13.29 0.81 2.28
C TYR A 129 14.08 -0.49 2.35
N SER A 130 15.27 -0.53 1.75
CA SER A 130 16.14 -1.72 1.75
C SER A 130 16.98 -1.88 3.02
N GLU A 131 17.00 -0.88 3.89
CA GLU A 131 17.86 -0.86 5.09
C GLU A 131 17.11 -1.09 6.39
N ARG A 132 15.79 -0.85 6.41
CA ARG A 132 14.98 -1.02 7.62
C ARG A 132 14.53 -2.47 7.75
N ASP A 133 14.08 -2.81 8.98
CA ASP A 133 13.64 -4.16 9.33
C ASP A 133 12.20 -4.19 9.90
N ASP A 134 11.49 -3.06 9.81
CA ASP A 134 10.13 -2.93 10.32
C ASP A 134 9.08 -3.46 9.30
N GLU A 135 7.80 -3.26 9.63
CA GLU A 135 6.67 -3.68 8.81
C GLU A 135 6.57 -2.97 7.44
N PHE A 136 7.31 -1.88 7.26
CA PHE A 136 7.34 -1.10 6.01
C PHE A 136 8.53 -1.46 5.12
N SER A 137 9.36 -2.41 5.53
CA SER A 137 10.64 -2.70 4.88
C SER A 137 10.50 -3.59 3.65
N LEU A 138 11.51 -3.52 2.78
CA LEU A 138 11.64 -4.47 1.67
C LEU A 138 11.66 -5.91 2.18
N THR A 139 12.40 -6.18 3.26
CA THR A 139 12.49 -7.54 3.85
C THR A 139 11.11 -8.05 4.26
N ALA A 140 10.29 -7.21 4.92
CA ALA A 140 8.95 -7.61 5.33
C ALA A 140 8.04 -7.89 4.14
N HIS A 141 8.09 -7.04 3.10
CA HIS A 141 7.29 -7.21 1.89
C HIS A 141 7.73 -8.46 1.10
N GLN A 142 9.02 -8.68 0.95
CA GLN A 142 9.56 -9.84 0.26
C GLN A 142 9.14 -11.14 0.96
N LYS A 143 9.14 -11.13 2.28
CA LYS A 143 8.72 -12.29 3.10
C LYS A 143 7.26 -12.64 2.88
N LEU A 144 6.37 -11.64 2.83
CA LEU A 144 4.96 -11.84 2.52
C LEU A 144 4.80 -12.45 1.12
N PHE A 145 5.52 -11.91 0.15
CA PHE A 145 5.49 -12.38 -1.23
C PHE A 145 5.98 -13.83 -1.35
N ASP A 146 7.10 -14.15 -0.73
CA ASP A 146 7.69 -15.49 -0.80
C ASP A 146 6.79 -16.55 -0.16
N ARG A 147 6.12 -16.21 0.92
CA ARG A 147 5.24 -17.13 1.67
C ARG A 147 3.85 -17.29 1.08
N PHE A 148 3.43 -16.39 0.22
CA PHE A 148 2.10 -16.48 -0.38
C PHE A 148 2.05 -17.62 -1.40
N ASN A 149 1.08 -18.52 -1.24
CA ASN A 149 0.95 -19.72 -2.05
C ASN A 149 -0.06 -19.57 -3.19
N GLY A 150 -0.77 -18.45 -3.28
CA GLY A 150 -1.72 -18.19 -4.35
C GLY A 150 -1.06 -17.60 -5.59
N ASP A 151 -1.89 -17.05 -6.45
CA ASP A 151 -1.43 -16.34 -7.65
C ASP A 151 -0.69 -15.07 -7.25
N LYS A 152 0.54 -14.91 -7.73
CA LYS A 152 1.37 -13.75 -7.34
C LYS A 152 2.23 -13.25 -8.49
N ILE A 153 2.46 -11.94 -8.49
CA ILE A 153 3.31 -11.29 -9.48
C ILE A 153 4.09 -10.15 -8.83
N GLU A 154 5.34 -9.97 -9.25
CA GLU A 154 6.17 -8.83 -8.87
C GLU A 154 6.40 -7.94 -10.08
N TYR A 155 6.12 -6.64 -9.93
CA TYR A 155 6.44 -5.64 -10.95
C TYR A 155 7.64 -4.82 -10.48
N LYS A 156 8.74 -4.92 -11.23
CA LYS A 156 9.99 -4.18 -10.94
C LYS A 156 10.07 -2.82 -11.64
N SER A 157 9.03 -2.44 -12.36
CA SER A 157 8.87 -1.11 -12.96
C SER A 157 7.39 -0.74 -12.96
N ASN A 158 7.09 0.52 -13.23
CA ASN A 158 5.69 0.95 -13.39
C ASN A 158 5.17 0.71 -14.80
N GLU A 159 5.98 0.20 -15.70
CA GLU A 159 5.55 -0.27 -17.00
C GLU A 159 4.97 -1.68 -16.87
N ARG A 160 3.71 -1.82 -17.20
CA ARG A 160 3.02 -3.10 -17.12
C ARG A 160 2.53 -3.48 -18.51
N PHE A 161 3.18 -4.47 -19.10
CA PHE A 161 2.87 -4.93 -20.44
C PHE A 161 1.67 -5.87 -20.42
N GLY A 162 0.86 -5.83 -21.49
CA GLY A 162 -0.28 -6.72 -21.66
C GLY A 162 -1.55 -6.33 -20.92
N ASN A 163 -1.64 -5.11 -20.50
CA ASN A 163 -2.83 -4.59 -19.82
C ASN A 163 -3.92 -4.20 -20.83
#